data_7406e8fe5988d415c3ba1d683d190b1e
#
_entry.id   7406e8fe5988d415c3ba1d683d190b1e
#
_cell.length_a   1.000
_cell.length_b   1.000
_cell.length_c   1.000
_cell.angle_alpha   90.00
_cell.angle_beta   90.00
_cell.angle_gamma   90.00
#
_symmetry.space_group_name_H-M   'P 1'
#
loop_
_entity.id
_entity.type
_entity.pdbx_description
1 polymer ?
#
loop_
_entity_poly.entity_id
_entity_poly.type
_entity_poly.pdbx_seq_one_letter_code
_entity_poly.pdbx_strand_id
1 'polypeptide(L)'
;MKAKQGVVDFLNKVLTNELTAINQYFLHGEMCGHWGYELLHNEIRKHSIDEMKHAEEIIEHLLYLDGVPNMQRLGTIKIGETVPEQFKSDLALEHEAVVLLTEAIAHCATVGDFTTRAKLEGIIKSEEEHIDWIETQLETIKQVGVENYLAQHMHKE
;
A
#
# COMPACT_ATOMS: atom_id res chain seq x y z
N MET A 1 12.12 -23.04 -8.22
CA MET A 1 11.36 -23.26 -9.44
C MET A 1 11.65 -22.14 -10.44
N LYS A 2 11.77 -22.43 -11.70
CA LYS A 2 12.11 -21.39 -12.68
C LYS A 2 10.89 -20.50 -12.98
N ALA A 3 11.09 -19.19 -12.89
CA ALA A 3 10.04 -18.21 -13.18
C ALA A 3 9.70 -18.19 -14.66
N LYS A 4 8.44 -17.92 -14.97
CA LYS A 4 8.00 -17.64 -16.33
C LYS A 4 8.42 -16.22 -16.73
N GLN A 5 8.52 -16.01 -18.05
CA GLN A 5 9.07 -14.77 -18.60
C GLN A 5 8.37 -13.52 -18.04
N GLY A 6 9.16 -12.57 -17.59
CA GLY A 6 8.68 -11.27 -17.12
C GLY A 6 8.11 -11.25 -15.71
N VAL A 7 7.86 -12.40 -15.09
CA VAL A 7 7.21 -12.48 -13.78
C VAL A 7 8.10 -11.89 -12.67
N VAL A 8 9.38 -12.21 -12.66
CA VAL A 8 10.32 -11.67 -11.66
C VAL A 8 10.39 -10.15 -11.73
N ASP A 9 10.42 -9.60 -12.94
CA ASP A 9 10.46 -8.14 -13.12
C ASP A 9 9.20 -7.47 -12.58
N PHE A 10 8.02 -8.03 -12.85
CA PHE A 10 6.77 -7.51 -12.30
C PHE A 10 6.74 -7.61 -10.79
N LEU A 11 7.15 -8.75 -10.22
CA LEU A 11 7.18 -8.92 -8.77
C LEU A 11 8.11 -7.92 -8.09
N ASN A 12 9.26 -7.64 -8.68
CA ASN A 12 10.17 -6.63 -8.15
C ASN A 12 9.60 -5.20 -8.25
N LYS A 13 8.84 -4.90 -9.30
CA LYS A 13 8.13 -3.61 -9.38
C LYS A 13 7.07 -3.49 -8.29
N VAL A 14 6.30 -4.55 -8.07
CA VAL A 14 5.31 -4.60 -6.99
C VAL A 14 6.00 -4.44 -5.64
N LEU A 15 7.12 -5.14 -5.42
CA LEU A 15 7.90 -5.01 -4.19
C LEU A 15 8.35 -3.56 -3.95
N THR A 16 8.83 -2.87 -4.98
CA THR A 16 9.20 -1.45 -4.88
C THR A 16 8.03 -0.60 -4.40
N ASN A 17 6.84 -0.82 -4.94
CA ASN A 17 5.63 -0.11 -4.50
C ASN A 17 5.29 -0.41 -3.05
N GLU A 18 5.35 -1.68 -2.64
CA GLU A 18 5.06 -2.07 -1.25
C GLU A 18 6.06 -1.44 -0.28
N LEU A 19 7.35 -1.45 -0.61
CA LEU A 19 8.39 -0.84 0.24
C LEU A 19 8.20 0.68 0.34
N THR A 20 7.79 1.32 -0.74
CA THR A 20 7.47 2.75 -0.76
C THR A 20 6.28 3.04 0.15
N ALA A 21 5.22 2.26 0.03
CA ALA A 21 4.00 2.41 0.83
C ALA A 21 4.25 2.18 2.32
N ILE A 22 5.06 1.17 2.68
CA ILE A 22 5.43 0.91 4.07
C ILE A 22 6.02 2.18 4.70
N ASN A 23 6.97 2.80 4.01
CA ASN A 23 7.66 3.98 4.52
C ASN A 23 6.73 5.20 4.59
N GLN A 24 5.92 5.41 3.57
CA GLN A 24 5.00 6.56 3.52
C GLN A 24 3.95 6.47 4.62
N TYR A 25 3.27 5.33 4.75
CA TYR A 25 2.28 5.11 5.82
C TYR A 25 2.92 5.17 7.20
N PHE A 26 4.11 4.60 7.35
CA PHE A 26 4.78 4.60 8.65
C PHE A 26 5.02 6.03 9.14
N LEU A 27 5.56 6.90 8.31
CA LEU A 27 5.79 8.28 8.70
C LEU A 27 4.49 9.04 8.89
N HIS A 28 3.51 8.89 8.01
CA HIS A 28 2.19 9.53 8.17
C HIS A 28 1.54 9.13 9.51
N GLY A 29 1.62 7.84 9.86
CA GLY A 29 1.10 7.36 11.14
C GLY A 29 1.80 8.00 12.33
N GLU A 30 3.13 8.09 12.30
CA GLU A 30 3.90 8.74 13.37
C GLU A 30 3.56 10.23 13.49
N MET A 31 3.39 10.92 12.36
CA MET A 31 3.00 12.33 12.35
C MET A 31 1.61 12.51 12.98
N CYS A 32 0.65 11.67 12.64
CA CYS A 32 -0.68 11.71 13.24
C CYS A 32 -0.62 11.49 14.75
N GLY A 33 0.19 10.53 15.22
CA GLY A 33 0.39 10.29 16.65
C GLY A 33 1.01 11.50 17.36
N HIS A 34 1.98 12.13 16.73
CA HIS A 34 2.64 13.33 17.23
C HIS A 34 1.66 14.51 17.37
N TRP A 35 0.72 14.62 16.45
CA TRP A 35 -0.32 15.66 16.49
C TRP A 35 -1.45 15.35 17.47
N GLY A 36 -1.46 14.18 18.06
CA GLY A 36 -2.51 13.77 19.03
C GLY A 36 -3.69 13.05 18.40
N TYR A 37 -3.63 12.68 17.14
CA TYR A 37 -4.70 11.95 16.45
C TYR A 37 -4.47 10.44 16.58
N GLU A 38 -4.66 9.91 17.77
CA GLU A 38 -4.30 8.53 18.12
C GLU A 38 -5.05 7.47 17.29
N LEU A 39 -6.33 7.70 17.00
CA LEU A 39 -7.08 6.73 16.20
C LEU A 39 -6.55 6.66 14.76
N LEU A 40 -6.15 7.79 14.20
CA LEU A 40 -5.52 7.83 12.88
C LEU A 40 -4.14 7.16 12.91
N HIS A 41 -3.36 7.46 13.94
CA HIS A 41 -2.07 6.81 14.13
C HIS A 41 -2.20 5.29 14.06
N ASN A 42 -3.14 4.74 14.83
CA ASN A 42 -3.35 3.30 14.90
C ASN A 42 -3.77 2.71 13.54
N GLU A 43 -4.70 3.36 12.86
CA GLU A 43 -5.22 2.86 11.59
C GLU A 43 -4.19 2.97 10.46
N ILE A 44 -3.49 4.10 10.37
CA ILE A 44 -2.47 4.32 9.33
C ILE A 44 -1.27 3.39 9.56
N ARG A 45 -0.87 3.19 10.82
CA ARG A 45 0.17 2.21 11.16
C ARG A 45 -0.23 0.80 10.73
N LYS A 46 -1.49 0.44 10.90
CA LYS A 46 -2.02 -0.85 10.45
C LYS A 46 -1.89 -1.00 8.94
N HIS A 47 -2.14 0.07 8.17
CA HIS A 47 -1.93 0.05 6.71
C HIS A 47 -0.47 -0.22 6.38
N SER A 48 0.48 0.40 7.09
CA SER A 48 1.90 0.13 6.90
C SER A 48 2.25 -1.34 7.15
N ILE A 49 1.65 -1.92 8.18
CA ILE A 49 1.85 -3.35 8.50
C ILE A 49 1.25 -4.25 7.42
N ASP A 50 0.08 -3.90 6.88
CA ASP A 50 -0.53 -4.65 5.77
C ASP A 50 0.43 -4.67 4.57
N GLU A 51 1.01 -3.51 4.23
CA GLU A 51 1.98 -3.42 3.14
C GLU A 51 3.24 -4.24 3.42
N MET A 52 3.67 -4.30 4.68
CA MET A 52 4.80 -5.14 5.10
C MET A 52 4.50 -6.63 4.86
N LYS A 53 3.28 -7.06 5.15
CA LYS A 53 2.84 -8.44 4.91
C LYS A 53 2.81 -8.75 3.41
N HIS A 54 2.37 -7.79 2.59
CA HIS A 54 2.41 -7.93 1.13
C HIS A 54 3.85 -8.06 0.64
N ALA A 55 4.75 -7.22 1.14
CA ALA A 55 6.18 -7.29 0.79
C ALA A 55 6.78 -8.65 1.16
N GLU A 56 6.45 -9.17 2.34
CA GLU A 56 6.91 -10.48 2.77
C GLU A 56 6.43 -11.58 1.82
N GLU A 57 5.16 -11.57 1.45
CA GLU A 57 4.60 -12.54 0.52
C GLU A 57 5.29 -12.49 -0.85
N ILE A 58 5.56 -11.28 -1.35
CA ILE A 58 6.26 -11.09 -2.63
C ILE A 58 7.70 -11.59 -2.55
N ILE A 59 8.40 -11.29 -1.46
CA ILE A 59 9.79 -11.75 -1.26
C ILE A 59 9.84 -13.27 -1.21
N GLU A 60 8.97 -13.89 -0.43
CA GLU A 60 8.91 -15.36 -0.34
C GLU A 60 8.65 -15.99 -1.71
N HIS A 61 7.74 -15.41 -2.48
CA HIS A 61 7.40 -15.92 -3.79
C HIS A 61 8.54 -15.71 -4.81
N LEU A 62 9.23 -14.57 -4.77
CA LEU A 62 10.41 -14.33 -5.58
C LEU A 62 11.50 -15.39 -5.32
N LEU A 63 11.75 -15.67 -4.05
CA LEU A 63 12.74 -16.71 -3.67
C LEU A 63 12.31 -18.10 -4.12
N TYR A 64 11.01 -18.40 -4.01
CA TYR A 64 10.44 -19.66 -4.53
C TYR A 64 10.70 -19.81 -6.04
N LEU A 65 10.63 -18.72 -6.79
CA LEU A 65 10.86 -18.69 -8.23
C LEU A 65 12.35 -18.58 -8.61
N ASP A 66 13.26 -18.69 -7.64
CA ASP A 66 14.71 -18.50 -7.81
C ASP A 66 15.05 -17.09 -8.33
N GLY A 67 14.19 -16.12 -8.10
CA GLY A 67 14.43 -14.70 -8.39
C GLY A 67 15.16 -14.03 -7.25
N VAL A 68 15.72 -12.85 -7.53
CA VAL A 68 16.39 -12.03 -6.51
C VAL A 68 15.50 -10.85 -6.15
N PRO A 69 14.99 -10.80 -4.88
CA PRO A 69 14.21 -9.65 -4.45
C PRO A 69 15.06 -8.38 -4.42
N ASN A 70 14.55 -7.30 -5.02
CA ASN A 70 15.24 -6.02 -5.01
C ASN A 70 14.73 -5.17 -3.84
N MET A 71 15.44 -5.23 -2.71
CA MET A 71 15.10 -4.47 -1.50
C MET A 71 15.65 -3.05 -1.51
N GLN A 72 16.47 -2.70 -2.49
CA GLN A 72 17.21 -1.44 -2.51
C GLN A 72 16.50 -0.32 -3.25
N ARG A 73 15.50 -0.66 -4.06
CA ARG A 73 14.76 0.31 -4.86
C ARG A 73 13.52 0.79 -4.12
N LEU A 74 13.40 2.10 -3.99
CA LEU A 74 12.19 2.76 -3.51
C LEU A 74 11.68 3.70 -4.59
N GLY A 75 10.35 3.86 -4.66
CA GLY A 75 9.73 4.91 -5.43
C GLY A 75 9.79 6.23 -4.67
N THR A 76 9.13 7.25 -5.23
CA THR A 76 9.06 8.56 -4.58
C THR A 76 8.09 8.50 -3.41
N ILE A 77 8.59 8.80 -2.21
CA ILE A 77 7.77 8.93 -1.01
C ILE A 77 7.25 10.37 -0.96
N LYS A 78 5.94 10.53 -0.84
CA LYS A 78 5.28 11.85 -0.83
C LYS A 78 4.62 12.05 0.52
N ILE A 79 5.24 12.88 1.36
CA ILE A 79 4.76 13.13 2.72
C ILE A 79 3.84 14.35 2.72
N GLY A 80 2.62 14.19 3.27
CA GLY A 80 1.70 15.28 3.49
C GLY A 80 1.99 16.01 4.79
N GLU A 81 1.85 17.33 4.79
CA GLU A 81 2.05 18.16 5.97
C GLU A 81 0.79 18.30 6.82
N THR A 82 -0.35 17.91 6.28
CA THR A 82 -1.65 17.89 6.97
C THR A 82 -2.31 16.54 6.72
N VAL A 83 -3.29 16.19 7.55
CA VAL A 83 -4.01 14.91 7.39
C VAL A 83 -4.69 14.81 6.01
N PRO A 84 -5.42 15.83 5.51
CA PRO A 84 -5.98 15.73 4.15
C PRO A 84 -4.93 15.55 3.06
N GLU A 85 -3.77 16.20 3.17
CA GLU A 85 -2.68 16.03 2.23
C GLU A 85 -2.10 14.60 2.28
N GLN A 86 -1.97 14.05 3.49
CA GLN A 86 -1.51 12.67 3.67
C GLN A 86 -2.47 11.69 3.00
N PHE A 87 -3.77 11.85 3.19
CA PHE A 87 -4.76 10.99 2.54
C PHE A 87 -4.70 11.08 1.02
N LYS A 88 -4.51 12.28 0.46
CA LYS A 88 -4.38 12.45 -0.99
C LYS A 88 -3.13 11.77 -1.54
N SER A 89 -2.01 11.91 -0.84
CA SER A 89 -0.76 11.25 -1.22
C SER A 89 -0.89 9.73 -1.14
N ASP A 90 -1.50 9.22 -0.07
CA ASP A 90 -1.71 7.79 0.11
C ASP A 90 -2.66 7.22 -0.95
N LEU A 91 -3.73 7.96 -1.26
CA LEU A 91 -4.67 7.55 -2.30
C LEU A 91 -4.00 7.45 -3.67
N ALA A 92 -3.17 8.43 -4.02
CA ALA A 92 -2.42 8.42 -5.28
C ALA A 92 -1.48 7.21 -5.34
N LEU A 93 -0.81 6.89 -4.26
CA LEU A 93 0.09 5.74 -4.17
C LEU A 93 -0.67 4.42 -4.35
N GLU A 94 -1.84 4.29 -3.72
CA GLU A 94 -2.69 3.10 -3.85
C GLU A 94 -3.21 2.93 -5.28
N HIS A 95 -3.61 4.02 -5.94
CA HIS A 95 -4.03 3.95 -7.34
C HIS A 95 -2.90 3.49 -8.26
N GLU A 96 -1.69 3.97 -8.05
CA GLU A 96 -0.50 3.50 -8.78
C GLU A 96 -0.27 2.00 -8.56
N ALA A 97 -0.42 1.56 -7.31
CA ALA A 97 -0.27 0.14 -6.96
C ALA A 97 -1.31 -0.73 -7.68
N VAL A 98 -2.57 -0.30 -7.73
CA VAL A 98 -3.64 -1.04 -8.42
C VAL A 98 -3.37 -1.13 -9.92
N VAL A 99 -2.91 -0.06 -10.55
CA VAL A 99 -2.55 -0.08 -11.97
C VAL A 99 -1.45 -1.11 -12.24
N LEU A 100 -0.38 -1.09 -11.45
CA LEU A 100 0.73 -2.03 -11.62
C LEU A 100 0.30 -3.48 -11.35
N LEU A 101 -0.48 -3.71 -10.29
CA LEU A 101 -0.99 -5.04 -9.97
C LEU A 101 -1.88 -5.59 -11.08
N THR A 102 -2.73 -4.74 -11.67
CA THR A 102 -3.59 -5.12 -12.79
C THR A 102 -2.75 -5.57 -13.99
N GLU A 103 -1.70 -4.82 -14.33
CA GLU A 103 -0.79 -5.18 -15.40
C GLU A 103 -0.05 -6.50 -15.11
N ALA A 104 0.43 -6.66 -13.88
CA ALA A 104 1.14 -7.86 -13.47
C ALA A 104 0.24 -9.10 -13.49
N ILE A 105 -1.01 -8.97 -13.03
CA ILE A 105 -2.00 -10.05 -13.06
C ILE A 105 -2.29 -10.47 -14.50
N ALA A 106 -2.52 -9.51 -15.38
CA ALA A 106 -2.77 -9.78 -16.81
C ALA A 106 -1.56 -10.48 -17.45
N HIS A 107 -0.36 -10.04 -17.14
CA HIS A 107 0.86 -10.67 -17.64
C HIS A 107 1.00 -12.12 -17.17
N CYS A 108 0.73 -12.38 -15.90
CA CYS A 108 0.77 -13.74 -15.35
C CYS A 108 -0.21 -14.66 -16.09
N ALA A 109 -1.40 -14.19 -16.40
CA ALA A 109 -2.36 -14.96 -17.19
C ALA A 109 -1.82 -15.26 -18.59
N THR A 110 -1.19 -14.27 -19.23
CA THR A 110 -0.62 -14.42 -20.58
C THR A 110 0.46 -15.51 -20.63
N VAL A 111 1.33 -15.56 -19.61
CA VAL A 111 2.42 -16.57 -19.57
C VAL A 111 2.02 -17.85 -18.84
N GLY A 112 0.78 -17.94 -18.37
CA GLY A 112 0.26 -19.13 -17.70
C GLY A 112 0.76 -19.34 -16.28
N ASP A 113 1.13 -18.26 -15.58
CA ASP A 113 1.53 -18.33 -14.17
C ASP A 113 0.35 -18.00 -13.27
N PHE A 114 -0.50 -18.97 -13.06
CA PHE A 114 -1.72 -18.79 -12.28
C PHE A 114 -1.47 -18.74 -10.77
N THR A 115 -0.37 -19.32 -10.29
CA THR A 115 -0.01 -19.24 -8.87
C THR A 115 0.39 -17.81 -8.48
N THR A 116 1.25 -17.18 -9.27
CA THR A 116 1.62 -15.78 -9.05
C THR A 116 0.40 -14.88 -9.19
N ARG A 117 -0.43 -15.12 -10.21
CA ARG A 117 -1.68 -14.38 -10.41
C ARG A 117 -2.56 -14.43 -9.16
N ALA A 118 -2.77 -15.61 -8.57
CA ALA A 118 -3.60 -15.76 -7.39
C ALA A 118 -3.09 -14.95 -6.20
N LYS A 119 -1.77 -14.91 -6.00
CA LYS A 119 -1.15 -14.10 -4.94
C LYS A 119 -1.38 -12.61 -5.18
N LEU A 120 -1.18 -12.15 -6.41
CA LEU A 120 -1.36 -10.75 -6.77
C LEU A 120 -2.84 -10.33 -6.68
N GLU A 121 -3.77 -11.23 -6.98
CA GLU A 121 -5.20 -10.97 -6.81
C GLU A 121 -5.58 -10.75 -5.35
N GLY A 122 -4.95 -11.46 -4.41
CA GLY A 122 -5.13 -11.22 -2.98
C GLY A 122 -4.61 -9.85 -2.55
N ILE A 123 -3.46 -9.45 -3.08
CA ILE A 123 -2.86 -8.15 -2.77
C ILE A 123 -3.71 -7.00 -3.32
N ILE A 124 -4.17 -7.10 -4.58
CA ILE A 124 -4.97 -6.02 -5.17
C ILE A 124 -6.28 -5.80 -4.41
N LYS A 125 -6.88 -6.88 -3.91
CA LYS A 125 -8.08 -6.78 -3.09
C LYS A 125 -7.81 -5.96 -1.82
N SER A 126 -6.69 -6.20 -1.16
CA SER A 126 -6.27 -5.44 0.02
C SER A 126 -6.02 -3.96 -0.32
N GLU A 127 -5.38 -3.68 -1.44
CA GLU A 127 -5.14 -2.30 -1.88
C GLU A 127 -6.44 -1.57 -2.18
N GLU A 128 -7.42 -2.25 -2.78
CA GLU A 128 -8.75 -1.68 -3.03
C GLU A 128 -9.50 -1.38 -1.72
N GLU A 129 -9.31 -2.21 -0.69
CA GLU A 129 -9.87 -1.93 0.64
C GLU A 129 -9.22 -0.68 1.27
N HIS A 130 -7.92 -0.48 1.09
CA HIS A 130 -7.24 0.75 1.51
C HIS A 130 -7.81 1.97 0.78
N ILE A 131 -8.01 1.87 -0.53
CA ILE A 131 -8.60 2.95 -1.34
C ILE A 131 -9.98 3.32 -0.80
N ASP A 132 -10.83 2.34 -0.58
CA ASP A 132 -12.18 2.56 -0.08
C ASP A 132 -12.15 3.28 1.28
N TRP A 133 -11.28 2.84 2.18
CA TRP A 133 -11.13 3.47 3.48
C TRP A 133 -10.67 4.93 3.35
N ILE A 134 -9.66 5.21 2.52
CA ILE A 134 -9.14 6.57 2.33
C ILE A 134 -10.21 7.47 1.72
N GLU A 135 -10.90 7.00 0.69
CA GLU A 135 -11.98 7.76 0.06
C GLU A 135 -13.08 8.10 1.04
N THR A 136 -13.42 7.16 1.93
CA THR A 136 -14.39 7.40 3.00
C THR A 136 -13.93 8.49 3.95
N GLN A 137 -12.64 8.50 4.32
CA GLN A 137 -12.09 9.55 5.18
C GLN A 137 -12.17 10.93 4.50
N LEU A 138 -11.75 11.01 3.24
CA LEU A 138 -11.81 12.26 2.49
C LEU A 138 -13.23 12.78 2.34
N GLU A 139 -14.20 11.91 2.08
CA GLU A 139 -15.61 12.28 1.98
C GLU A 139 -16.14 12.77 3.32
N THR A 140 -15.77 12.10 4.43
CA THR A 140 -16.18 12.51 5.77
C THR A 140 -15.63 13.91 6.09
N ILE A 141 -14.37 14.16 5.77
CA ILE A 141 -13.76 15.49 5.95
C ILE A 141 -14.54 16.55 5.19
N LYS A 142 -14.94 16.24 3.96
CA LYS A 142 -15.72 17.15 3.13
C LYS A 142 -17.09 17.48 3.75
N GLN A 143 -17.75 16.48 4.36
CA GLN A 143 -19.08 16.64 4.94
C GLN A 143 -19.09 17.37 6.27
N VAL A 144 -18.15 17.06 7.17
CA VAL A 144 -18.17 17.59 8.55
C VAL A 144 -17.12 18.66 8.80
N GLY A 145 -16.21 18.88 7.87
CA GLY A 145 -15.07 19.78 8.02
C GLY A 145 -13.88 19.10 8.71
N VAL A 146 -12.68 19.56 8.39
CA VAL A 146 -11.45 18.95 8.88
C VAL A 146 -11.33 19.01 10.39
N GLU A 147 -11.72 20.11 11.01
CA GLU A 147 -11.60 20.29 12.46
C GLU A 147 -12.47 19.30 13.22
N ASN A 148 -13.72 19.12 12.79
CA ASN A 148 -14.63 18.16 13.40
C ASN A 148 -14.15 16.72 13.18
N TYR A 149 -13.64 16.44 11.99
CA TYR A 149 -13.08 15.12 11.67
C TYR A 149 -11.91 14.79 12.58
N LEU A 150 -10.95 15.70 12.71
CA LEU A 150 -9.76 15.47 13.53
C LEU A 150 -10.11 15.32 15.01
N ALA A 151 -11.09 16.09 15.49
CA ALA A 151 -11.54 15.99 16.89
C ALA A 151 -12.03 14.57 17.23
N GLN A 152 -12.68 13.89 16.30
CA GLN A 152 -13.18 12.53 16.48
C GLN A 152 -12.06 11.49 16.52
N HIS A 153 -10.84 11.84 16.14
CA HIS A 153 -9.72 10.92 16.03
C HIS A 153 -8.65 11.12 17.12
N MET A 154 -8.92 11.96 18.11
CA MET A 154 -7.96 12.28 19.17
C MET A 154 -7.97 11.30 20.35
N HIS A 155 -8.96 10.43 20.45
CA HIS A 155 -9.11 9.54 21.60
C HIS A 155 -8.46 8.19 21.35
N LYS A 156 -7.94 7.59 22.44
CA LYS A 156 -7.49 6.20 22.47
C LYS A 156 -8.65 5.31 22.83
N GLU A 157 -8.69 4.15 22.23
CA GLU A 157 -9.61 3.09 22.61
C GLU A 157 -8.91 2.07 23.51
#